data_ed4c956777469df1b1bfbb30e2ad9057
#
_entry.id   ed4c956777469df1b1bfbb30e2ad9057
#
_cell.length_a   1.000
_cell.length_b   1.000
_cell.length_c   1.000
_cell.angle_alpha   90.00
_cell.angle_beta   90.00
_cell.angle_gamma   90.00
#
_symmetry.space_group_name_H-M   'P 1'
#
loop_
_entity.id
_entity.type
_entity.pdbx_description
1 polymer ?
#
loop_
_entity_poly.entity_id
_entity_poly.type
_entity_poly.pdbx_seq_one_letter_code
_entity_poly.pdbx_strand_id
1 'polypeptide(L)'
;FVGDSTAAITNLGDINGMGGDVFLVARSIDNSGTVRAPEGKAGLYAGHEVVLSADGSAAVRIGNTEVDADDVQEGIKNSGLIESARAELKAAGGNLYATAINNSGTVRATGTEERNGVVHFVSNGDQVRNREDATLSATNADGSGGTLLIDTTEESGVLSGNIILDGTVIASGTTGGDIAIRTGSAVLGGNIRA
;
A
#
# COMPACT_ATOMS: atom_id res chain seq x y z
N PHE A 1 -14.70 2.84 -10.45
CA PHE A 1 -14.66 1.38 -10.62
C PHE A 1 -15.60 0.76 -9.59
N VAL A 2 -16.64 0.09 -10.05
CA VAL A 2 -17.65 -0.57 -9.21
C VAL A 2 -18.10 -1.83 -9.93
N GLY A 3 -18.19 -2.96 -9.24
CA GLY A 3 -18.83 -4.19 -9.76
C GLY A 3 -18.12 -5.48 -9.36
N ASP A 4 -18.66 -6.58 -9.84
CA ASP A 4 -18.23 -7.94 -9.53
C ASP A 4 -17.11 -8.45 -10.46
N SER A 5 -16.37 -7.53 -11.07
CA SER A 5 -15.23 -7.90 -11.93
C SER A 5 -14.15 -8.61 -11.12
N THR A 6 -13.72 -9.77 -11.60
CA THR A 6 -12.58 -10.52 -11.05
C THR A 6 -11.25 -10.17 -11.76
N ALA A 7 -11.25 -9.16 -12.65
CA ALA A 7 -10.09 -8.80 -13.44
C ALA A 7 -8.92 -8.34 -12.55
N ALA A 8 -7.74 -8.86 -12.87
CA ALA A 8 -6.49 -8.53 -12.20
C ALA A 8 -5.58 -7.70 -13.10
N ILE A 9 -4.69 -6.93 -12.47
CA ILE A 9 -3.53 -6.31 -13.12
C ILE A 9 -2.29 -7.09 -12.73
N THR A 10 -1.51 -7.52 -13.74
CA THR A 10 -0.17 -8.07 -13.53
C THR A 10 0.84 -7.17 -14.23
N ASN A 11 1.74 -6.57 -13.47
CA ASN A 11 2.85 -5.78 -14.00
C ASN A 11 4.15 -6.58 -13.91
N LEU A 12 4.72 -6.92 -15.07
CA LEU A 12 6.02 -7.60 -15.21
C LEU A 12 7.09 -6.69 -15.82
N GLY A 13 6.71 -5.48 -16.22
CA GLY A 13 7.58 -4.51 -16.90
C GLY A 13 7.74 -3.21 -16.10
N ASP A 14 8.03 -2.14 -16.83
CA ASP A 14 8.21 -0.80 -16.28
C ASP A 14 7.02 0.10 -16.63
N ILE A 15 6.35 0.63 -15.60
CA ILE A 15 5.34 1.68 -15.70
C ILE A 15 5.97 2.97 -15.17
N ASN A 16 6.01 4.01 -16.00
CA ASN A 16 6.62 5.29 -15.64
C ASN A 16 5.66 6.45 -15.90
N GLY A 17 5.23 7.12 -14.84
CA GLY A 17 4.36 8.29 -14.88
C GLY A 17 5.09 9.59 -15.21
N MET A 18 6.43 9.53 -15.36
CA MET A 18 7.27 10.71 -15.59
C MET A 18 6.99 11.81 -14.55
N GLY A 19 6.35 12.91 -14.93
CA GLY A 19 5.97 14.02 -14.05
C GLY A 19 4.57 13.93 -13.43
N GLY A 20 3.86 12.79 -13.63
CA GLY A 20 2.47 12.62 -13.18
C GLY A 20 2.25 11.44 -12.24
N ASP A 21 0.99 11.25 -11.87
CA ASP A 21 0.55 10.14 -11.02
C ASP A 21 0.39 8.86 -11.83
N VAL A 22 0.57 7.72 -11.16
CA VAL A 22 0.24 6.38 -11.69
C VAL A 22 -0.77 5.74 -10.77
N PHE A 23 -1.94 5.37 -11.32
CA PHE A 23 -2.97 4.63 -10.59
C PHE A 23 -3.27 3.29 -11.26
N LEU A 24 -3.09 2.21 -10.52
CA LEU A 24 -3.52 0.87 -10.90
C LEU A 24 -4.76 0.51 -10.09
N VAL A 25 -5.85 0.17 -10.78
CA VAL A 25 -7.14 -0.13 -10.15
C VAL A 25 -7.68 -1.44 -10.70
N ALA A 26 -7.87 -2.43 -9.84
CA ALA A 26 -8.36 -3.76 -10.23
C ALA A 26 -8.98 -4.51 -9.03
N ARG A 27 -9.50 -5.72 -9.28
CA ARG A 27 -9.90 -6.62 -8.19
C ARG A 27 -8.70 -7.11 -7.39
N SER A 28 -7.61 -7.42 -8.09
CA SER A 28 -6.31 -7.74 -7.49
C SER A 28 -5.17 -7.18 -8.34
N ILE A 29 -4.00 -6.95 -7.71
CA ILE A 29 -2.83 -6.38 -8.38
C ILE A 29 -1.60 -7.20 -7.98
N ASP A 30 -0.88 -7.73 -8.97
CA ASP A 30 0.45 -8.34 -8.81
C ASP A 30 1.49 -7.46 -9.51
N ASN A 31 2.34 -6.79 -8.72
CA ASN A 31 3.46 -6.02 -9.23
C ASN A 31 4.76 -6.79 -8.97
N SER A 32 5.30 -7.37 -10.02
CA SER A 32 6.63 -7.99 -10.05
C SER A 32 7.65 -7.16 -10.85
N GLY A 33 7.19 -6.11 -11.52
CA GLY A 33 7.99 -5.15 -12.26
C GLY A 33 8.26 -3.87 -11.48
N THR A 34 8.29 -2.75 -12.21
CA THR A 34 8.54 -1.43 -11.63
C THR A 34 7.39 -0.49 -11.88
N VAL A 35 7.02 0.29 -10.86
CA VAL A 35 6.09 1.42 -10.97
C VAL A 35 6.81 2.68 -10.49
N ARG A 36 6.98 3.68 -11.38
CA ARG A 36 7.64 4.95 -11.08
C ARG A 36 6.73 6.14 -11.28
N ALA A 37 6.65 7.00 -10.27
CA ALA A 37 6.01 8.32 -10.31
C ALA A 37 6.85 9.31 -9.50
N PRO A 38 8.06 9.69 -9.97
CA PRO A 38 9.06 10.40 -9.16
C PRO A 38 8.58 11.77 -8.66
N GLU A 39 7.74 12.45 -9.40
CA GLU A 39 7.15 13.74 -9.01
C GLU A 39 5.68 13.60 -8.56
N GLY A 40 5.10 12.42 -8.73
CA GLY A 40 3.70 12.13 -8.49
C GLY A 40 3.46 11.06 -7.42
N LYS A 41 2.22 10.59 -7.42
CA LYS A 41 1.74 9.52 -6.55
C LYS A 41 1.68 8.20 -7.32
N ALA A 42 2.22 7.14 -6.73
CA ALA A 42 1.93 5.77 -7.15
C ALA A 42 0.82 5.20 -6.26
N GLY A 43 -0.36 4.96 -6.83
CA GLY A 43 -1.51 4.39 -6.15
C GLY A 43 -1.86 3.02 -6.71
N LEU A 44 -1.87 1.99 -5.86
CA LEU A 44 -2.36 0.66 -6.17
C LEU A 44 -3.62 0.41 -5.34
N TYR A 45 -4.74 0.18 -6.01
CA TYR A 45 -6.05 0.07 -5.37
C TYR A 45 -6.73 -1.22 -5.79
N ALA A 46 -6.90 -2.14 -4.84
CA ALA A 46 -7.51 -3.44 -5.09
C ALA A 46 -8.81 -3.61 -4.28
N GLY A 47 -9.90 -3.95 -4.95
CA GLY A 47 -11.19 -4.15 -4.31
C GLY A 47 -12.36 -4.20 -5.29
N HIS A 48 -13.58 -4.38 -4.77
CA HIS A 48 -14.81 -4.40 -5.57
C HIS A 48 -15.29 -2.99 -5.94
N GLU A 49 -15.07 -2.01 -5.08
CA GLU A 49 -15.41 -0.62 -5.31
C GLU A 49 -14.20 0.26 -5.04
N VAL A 50 -13.78 1.02 -6.05
CA VAL A 50 -12.71 2.02 -5.92
C VAL A 50 -13.23 3.34 -6.45
N VAL A 51 -13.27 4.35 -5.59
CA VAL A 51 -13.63 5.72 -5.92
C VAL A 51 -12.36 6.57 -5.91
N LEU A 52 -12.01 7.12 -7.06
CA LEU A 52 -10.92 8.10 -7.19
C LEU A 52 -11.52 9.51 -7.21
N SER A 53 -11.03 10.35 -6.36
CA SER A 53 -11.40 11.78 -6.32
C SER A 53 -10.47 12.61 -7.18
N ALA A 54 -10.92 13.81 -7.59
CA ALA A 54 -10.15 14.70 -8.46
C ALA A 54 -8.82 15.18 -7.83
N ASP A 55 -8.70 15.13 -6.51
CA ASP A 55 -7.48 15.44 -5.76
C ASP A 55 -6.49 14.25 -5.69
N GLY A 56 -6.79 13.13 -6.39
CA GLY A 56 -5.99 11.93 -6.37
C GLY A 56 -6.14 11.09 -5.09
N SER A 57 -7.08 11.42 -4.21
CA SER A 57 -7.44 10.54 -3.09
C SER A 57 -8.26 9.35 -3.58
N ALA A 58 -8.08 8.21 -2.94
CA ALA A 58 -8.82 7.00 -3.25
C ALA A 58 -9.51 6.43 -2.02
N ALA A 59 -10.78 6.09 -2.15
CA ALA A 59 -11.49 5.23 -1.21
C ALA A 59 -11.66 3.85 -1.85
N VAL A 60 -11.25 2.81 -1.15
CA VAL A 60 -11.45 1.41 -1.55
C VAL A 60 -12.45 0.80 -0.61
N ARG A 61 -13.54 0.27 -1.15
CA ARG A 61 -14.62 -0.35 -0.39
C ARG A 61 -14.75 -1.82 -0.73
N ILE A 62 -15.10 -2.60 0.27
CA ILE A 62 -15.57 -3.98 0.08
C ILE A 62 -17.06 -3.89 -0.26
N GLY A 63 -17.46 -4.39 -1.44
CA GLY A 63 -18.88 -4.65 -1.69
C GLY A 63 -19.37 -5.75 -0.75
N ASN A 64 -20.63 -5.67 -0.28
CA ASN A 64 -21.28 -6.73 0.50
C ASN A 64 -21.54 -7.97 -0.36
N THR A 65 -20.51 -8.67 -0.76
CA THR A 65 -20.64 -9.99 -1.37
C THR A 65 -20.36 -11.04 -0.30
N GLU A 66 -21.26 -12.01 -0.20
CA GLU A 66 -20.95 -13.26 0.53
C GLU A 66 -19.65 -13.81 -0.06
N VAL A 67 -18.61 -13.78 0.75
CA VAL A 67 -17.28 -14.19 0.30
C VAL A 67 -17.30 -15.72 0.22
N ASP A 68 -17.14 -16.23 -0.98
CA ASP A 68 -16.92 -17.65 -1.19
C ASP A 68 -15.58 -18.01 -0.53
N ALA A 69 -15.59 -18.96 0.39
CA ALA A 69 -14.40 -19.36 1.16
C ALA A 69 -13.25 -19.86 0.25
N ASP A 70 -13.55 -20.12 -1.02
CA ASP A 70 -12.60 -20.58 -2.03
C ASP A 70 -11.93 -19.41 -2.79
N ASP A 71 -12.38 -18.16 -2.65
CA ASP A 71 -11.78 -16.98 -3.29
C ASP A 71 -10.69 -16.36 -2.41
N VAL A 72 -9.63 -17.10 -2.15
CA VAL A 72 -8.44 -16.64 -1.42
C VAL A 72 -7.52 -15.85 -2.36
N GLN A 73 -7.95 -14.67 -2.80
CA GLN A 73 -7.08 -13.80 -3.60
C GLN A 73 -6.46 -12.71 -2.71
N GLU A 74 -5.12 -12.60 -2.76
CA GLU A 74 -4.40 -11.44 -2.22
C GLU A 74 -4.86 -10.19 -2.98
N GLY A 75 -5.19 -9.12 -2.26
CA GLY A 75 -5.62 -7.86 -2.89
C GLY A 75 -4.47 -7.22 -3.68
N ILE A 76 -3.37 -6.91 -3.00
CA ILE A 76 -2.14 -6.37 -3.60
C ILE A 76 -0.97 -7.23 -3.20
N LYS A 77 -0.28 -7.76 -4.21
CA LYS A 77 1.03 -8.40 -4.06
C LYS A 77 2.08 -7.54 -4.75
N ASN A 78 3.11 -7.16 -4.01
CA ASN A 78 4.25 -6.45 -4.55
C ASN A 78 5.53 -7.23 -4.28
N SER A 79 6.17 -7.73 -5.33
CA SER A 79 7.51 -8.32 -5.30
C SER A 79 8.54 -7.48 -6.07
N GLY A 80 8.09 -6.42 -6.74
CA GLY A 80 8.89 -5.51 -7.52
C GLY A 80 9.23 -4.21 -6.81
N LEU A 81 9.42 -3.16 -7.59
CA LEU A 81 9.74 -1.80 -7.11
C LEU A 81 8.57 -0.85 -7.32
N ILE A 82 8.19 -0.13 -6.28
CA ILE A 82 7.34 1.06 -6.37
C ILE A 82 8.16 2.24 -5.87
N GLU A 83 8.38 3.23 -6.74
CA GLU A 83 9.18 4.43 -6.45
C GLU A 83 8.42 5.69 -6.88
N SER A 84 8.17 6.59 -5.96
CA SER A 84 7.32 7.77 -6.20
C SER A 84 7.60 8.88 -5.19
N ALA A 85 7.04 10.06 -5.42
CA ALA A 85 7.01 11.09 -4.38
C ALA A 85 6.14 10.63 -3.20
N ARG A 86 5.01 9.98 -3.49
CA ARG A 86 4.10 9.41 -2.49
C ARG A 86 3.59 8.05 -2.98
N ALA A 87 3.68 7.00 -2.16
CA ALA A 87 3.15 5.68 -2.46
C ALA A 87 1.94 5.35 -1.59
N GLU A 88 0.88 4.85 -2.20
CA GLU A 88 -0.33 4.43 -1.49
C GLU A 88 -0.83 3.08 -2.02
N LEU A 89 -0.89 2.10 -1.15
CA LEU A 89 -1.46 0.78 -1.42
C LEU A 89 -2.69 0.61 -0.55
N LYS A 90 -3.85 0.48 -1.18
CA LYS A 90 -5.12 0.22 -0.50
C LYS A 90 -5.76 -1.03 -1.05
N ALA A 91 -6.05 -1.96 -0.17
CA ALA A 91 -6.74 -3.18 -0.53
C ALA A 91 -7.88 -3.46 0.45
N ALA A 92 -9.02 -3.77 -0.09
CA ALA A 92 -10.11 -4.36 0.65
C ALA A 92 -10.07 -5.87 0.37
N GLY A 93 -9.63 -6.65 1.34
CA GLY A 93 -9.62 -8.10 1.27
C GLY A 93 -11.04 -8.66 1.37
N GLY A 94 -11.31 -9.74 0.69
CA GLY A 94 -12.63 -10.37 0.70
C GLY A 94 -12.75 -11.54 1.67
N ASN A 95 -11.72 -11.88 2.46
CA ASN A 95 -11.73 -13.09 3.26
C ASN A 95 -10.81 -12.97 4.49
N LEU A 96 -11.25 -13.48 5.63
CA LEU A 96 -10.49 -13.58 6.89
C LEU A 96 -9.13 -14.31 6.76
N TYR A 97 -8.90 -15.01 5.66
CA TYR A 97 -7.68 -15.80 5.40
C TYR A 97 -6.77 -15.19 4.33
N ALA A 98 -7.21 -14.13 3.63
CA ALA A 98 -6.43 -13.50 2.58
C ALA A 98 -5.64 -12.30 3.11
N THR A 99 -4.38 -12.19 2.73
CA THR A 99 -3.57 -11.00 2.98
C THR A 99 -4.00 -9.90 2.03
N ALA A 100 -4.54 -8.79 2.55
CA ALA A 100 -4.96 -7.68 1.71
C ALA A 100 -3.78 -7.03 0.98
N ILE A 101 -2.66 -6.82 1.69
CA ILE A 101 -1.42 -6.29 1.11
C ILE A 101 -0.25 -7.18 1.53
N ASN A 102 0.41 -7.81 0.54
CA ASN A 102 1.57 -8.65 0.72
C ASN A 102 2.77 -8.03 -0.01
N ASN A 103 3.66 -7.39 0.74
CA ASN A 103 4.87 -6.79 0.19
C ASN A 103 6.08 -7.68 0.46
N SER A 104 6.74 -8.13 -0.60
CA SER A 104 8.04 -8.79 -0.60
C SER A 104 9.10 -8.02 -1.39
N GLY A 105 8.71 -6.90 -2.02
CA GLY A 105 9.58 -6.01 -2.77
C GLY A 105 9.89 -4.71 -2.04
N THR A 106 10.15 -3.67 -2.82
CA THR A 106 10.48 -2.34 -2.29
C THR A 106 9.39 -1.32 -2.60
N VAL A 107 8.96 -0.59 -1.58
CA VAL A 107 8.12 0.60 -1.74
C VAL A 107 8.86 1.79 -1.16
N ARG A 108 9.19 2.76 -2.02
CA ARG A 108 9.97 3.94 -1.66
C ARG A 108 9.25 5.23 -2.06
N ALA A 109 9.06 6.12 -1.10
CA ALA A 109 8.59 7.48 -1.33
C ALA A 109 9.69 8.47 -0.96
N THR A 110 10.05 9.34 -1.89
CA THR A 110 11.18 10.28 -1.70
C THR A 110 10.74 11.74 -1.55
N GLY A 111 9.43 12.00 -1.63
CA GLY A 111 8.92 13.37 -1.60
C GLY A 111 9.43 14.24 -2.75
N THR A 112 8.94 15.44 -2.81
CA THR A 112 9.40 16.51 -3.68
C THR A 112 9.42 17.81 -2.87
N GLU A 113 9.91 18.91 -3.42
CA GLU A 113 9.87 20.23 -2.75
C GLU A 113 8.45 20.65 -2.32
N GLU A 114 7.43 20.19 -3.06
CA GLU A 114 6.02 20.49 -2.81
C GLU A 114 5.28 19.41 -1.99
N ARG A 115 5.84 18.20 -1.86
CA ARG A 115 5.17 17.05 -1.28
C ARG A 115 6.11 16.24 -0.40
N ASN A 116 5.74 16.04 0.85
CA ASN A 116 6.46 15.13 1.76
C ASN A 116 6.42 13.69 1.26
N GLY A 117 7.49 12.94 1.49
CA GLY A 117 7.56 11.51 1.22
C GLY A 117 6.62 10.74 2.17
N VAL A 118 5.63 10.07 1.60
CA VAL A 118 4.64 9.29 2.36
C VAL A 118 4.49 7.92 1.75
N VAL A 119 4.59 6.88 2.58
CA VAL A 119 4.14 5.52 2.25
C VAL A 119 2.93 5.19 3.09
N HIS A 120 1.85 4.80 2.44
CA HIS A 120 0.57 4.53 3.10
C HIS A 120 0.03 3.16 2.66
N PHE A 121 -0.04 2.20 3.58
CA PHE A 121 -0.67 0.90 3.40
C PHE A 121 -1.98 0.88 4.19
N VAL A 122 -3.08 0.61 3.53
CA VAL A 122 -4.41 0.60 4.14
C VAL A 122 -5.17 -0.67 3.76
N SER A 123 -5.73 -1.33 4.75
CA SER A 123 -6.75 -2.36 4.55
C SER A 123 -7.96 -2.09 5.45
N ASN A 124 -9.06 -2.76 5.16
CA ASN A 124 -10.30 -2.61 5.95
C ASN A 124 -10.51 -3.86 6.83
N GLY A 125 -9.78 -3.94 7.93
CA GLY A 125 -9.88 -5.05 8.87
C GLY A 125 -9.09 -6.30 8.48
N ASP A 126 -8.32 -6.27 7.38
CA ASP A 126 -7.60 -7.42 6.85
C ASP A 126 -6.11 -7.43 7.21
N GLN A 127 -5.41 -8.48 6.79
CA GLN A 127 -3.98 -8.61 7.05
C GLN A 127 -3.14 -7.76 6.10
N VAL A 128 -2.16 -7.05 6.65
CA VAL A 128 -1.07 -6.38 5.91
C VAL A 128 0.25 -7.02 6.30
N ARG A 129 1.05 -7.43 5.31
CA ARG A 129 2.35 -8.05 5.55
C ARG A 129 3.47 -7.37 4.78
N ASN A 130 4.56 -7.04 5.48
CA ASN A 130 5.86 -6.67 4.91
C ASN A 130 6.85 -7.78 5.25
N ARG A 131 7.24 -8.58 4.24
CA ARG A 131 8.06 -9.79 4.41
C ARG A 131 9.50 -9.44 4.76
N GLU A 132 10.28 -10.43 5.19
CA GLU A 132 11.65 -10.31 5.70
C GLU A 132 12.59 -9.55 4.75
N ASP A 133 12.54 -9.84 3.44
CA ASP A 133 13.39 -9.18 2.44
C ASP A 133 12.80 -7.85 1.91
N ALA A 134 11.60 -7.47 2.35
CA ALA A 134 10.91 -6.30 1.86
C ALA A 134 11.37 -5.01 2.52
N THR A 135 11.28 -3.91 1.78
CA THR A 135 11.60 -2.58 2.28
C THR A 135 10.47 -1.59 2.05
N LEU A 136 10.07 -0.92 3.12
CA LEU A 136 9.25 0.30 3.08
C LEU A 136 10.13 1.48 3.50
N SER A 137 10.17 2.53 2.68
CA SER A 137 11.02 3.68 2.94
C SER A 137 10.30 4.98 2.58
N ALA A 138 10.33 5.96 3.47
CA ALA A 138 9.83 7.31 3.23
C ALA A 138 10.84 8.36 3.66
N THR A 139 11.18 9.27 2.73
CA THR A 139 12.04 10.44 2.97
C THR A 139 11.42 11.66 2.33
N ASN A 140 11.80 12.85 2.79
CA ASN A 140 11.42 14.12 2.16
C ASN A 140 12.52 14.55 1.17
N ALA A 141 12.22 15.54 0.32
CA ALA A 141 13.15 16.07 -0.68
C ALA A 141 14.43 16.66 -0.07
N ASP A 142 14.33 17.22 1.15
CA ASP A 142 15.46 17.77 1.91
C ASP A 142 16.32 16.70 2.60
N GLY A 143 15.98 15.41 2.42
CA GLY A 143 16.67 14.30 3.03
C GLY A 143 16.26 14.02 4.49
N SER A 144 15.30 14.75 5.05
CA SER A 144 14.70 14.40 6.34
C SER A 144 13.81 13.14 6.23
N GLY A 145 13.49 12.52 7.35
CA GLY A 145 12.56 11.38 7.39
C GLY A 145 11.16 11.78 6.92
N GLY A 146 10.50 10.89 6.21
CA GLY A 146 9.13 11.04 5.74
C GLY A 146 8.12 10.41 6.71
N THR A 147 6.96 10.04 6.18
CA THR A 147 5.87 9.43 6.96
C THR A 147 5.53 8.04 6.43
N LEU A 148 5.46 7.06 7.32
CA LEU A 148 4.95 5.72 7.08
C LEU A 148 3.67 5.51 7.89
N LEU A 149 2.57 5.21 7.23
CA LEU A 149 1.31 4.85 7.87
C LEU A 149 0.88 3.45 7.40
N ILE A 150 0.67 2.55 8.36
CA ILE A 150 0.12 1.22 8.09
C ILE A 150 -1.14 1.08 8.93
N ASP A 151 -2.28 0.97 8.28
CA ASP A 151 -3.59 1.08 8.91
C ASP A 151 -4.53 -0.04 8.44
N THR A 152 -5.03 -0.82 9.38
CA THR A 152 -6.03 -1.86 9.14
C THR A 152 -7.36 -1.55 9.83
N THR A 153 -7.59 -0.28 10.16
CA THR A 153 -8.86 0.17 10.77
C THR A 153 -10.02 -0.03 9.80
N GLU A 154 -11.11 -0.59 10.27
CA GLU A 154 -12.34 -0.70 9.50
C GLU A 154 -12.98 0.67 9.22
N GLU A 155 -13.84 0.76 8.20
CA GLU A 155 -14.63 1.98 7.93
C GLU A 155 -15.50 2.40 9.13
N SER A 156 -15.88 1.45 10.00
CA SER A 156 -16.56 1.68 11.27
C SER A 156 -15.70 2.41 12.31
N GLY A 157 -14.39 2.55 12.09
CA GLY A 157 -13.44 3.10 13.03
C GLY A 157 -12.91 2.08 14.05
N VAL A 158 -13.31 0.81 13.94
CA VAL A 158 -12.81 -0.26 14.81
C VAL A 158 -11.41 -0.67 14.38
N LEU A 159 -10.49 -0.72 15.35
CA LEU A 159 -9.15 -1.30 15.14
C LEU A 159 -9.28 -2.81 15.01
N SER A 160 -9.10 -3.33 13.82
CA SER A 160 -9.16 -4.76 13.52
C SER A 160 -8.02 -5.16 12.58
N GLY A 161 -8.03 -6.40 12.11
CA GLY A 161 -6.98 -6.91 11.22
C GLY A 161 -5.66 -7.19 11.94
N ASN A 162 -4.66 -7.54 11.14
CA ASN A 162 -3.34 -7.92 11.64
C ASN A 162 -2.23 -7.33 10.75
N ILE A 163 -1.22 -6.73 11.38
CA ILE A 163 -0.03 -6.21 10.70
C ILE A 163 1.16 -7.08 11.07
N ILE A 164 1.88 -7.60 10.07
CA ILE A 164 3.12 -8.36 10.23
C ILE A 164 4.25 -7.63 9.50
N LEU A 165 5.22 -7.13 10.24
CA LEU A 165 6.39 -6.44 9.72
C LEU A 165 7.65 -7.23 10.05
N ASP A 166 8.04 -8.12 9.14
CA ASP A 166 9.25 -8.94 9.25
C ASP A 166 10.46 -8.27 8.55
N GLY A 167 10.18 -7.38 7.59
CA GLY A 167 11.18 -6.68 6.78
C GLY A 167 11.59 -5.32 7.35
N THR A 168 12.16 -4.50 6.50
CA THR A 168 12.67 -3.17 6.85
C THR A 168 11.61 -2.10 6.66
N VAL A 169 11.45 -1.22 7.65
CA VAL A 169 10.54 -0.06 7.64
C VAL A 169 11.30 1.17 8.09
N ILE A 170 11.53 2.12 7.18
CA ILE A 170 12.41 3.27 7.41
C ILE A 170 11.68 4.58 7.11
N ALA A 171 11.56 5.46 8.10
CA ALA A 171 11.16 6.86 7.94
C ALA A 171 12.28 7.82 8.38
N SER A 172 13.50 7.33 8.50
CA SER A 172 14.65 8.12 8.97
C SER A 172 15.39 8.79 7.81
N GLY A 173 15.99 9.94 8.10
CA GLY A 173 16.82 10.72 7.20
C GLY A 173 17.86 11.51 7.99
N THR A 174 18.14 12.73 7.58
CA THR A 174 18.99 13.68 8.34
C THR A 174 18.35 14.06 9.69
N THR A 175 17.03 14.02 9.75
CA THR A 175 16.21 14.05 10.97
C THR A 175 15.24 12.88 10.93
N GLY A 176 14.70 12.47 12.07
CA GLY A 176 13.67 11.42 12.17
C GLY A 176 12.39 11.81 11.44
N GLY A 177 11.65 10.80 11.04
CA GLY A 177 10.30 10.92 10.48
C GLY A 177 9.26 10.23 11.36
N ASP A 178 8.08 9.97 10.80
CA ASP A 178 6.96 9.38 11.52
C ASP A 178 6.62 7.98 11.04
N ILE A 179 6.43 7.06 11.97
CA ILE A 179 5.87 5.72 11.68
C ILE A 179 4.63 5.53 12.54
N ALA A 180 3.47 5.39 11.92
CA ALA A 180 2.22 5.11 12.58
C ALA A 180 1.66 3.73 12.17
N ILE A 181 1.33 2.91 13.15
CA ILE A 181 0.74 1.58 12.97
C ILE A 181 -0.59 1.56 13.72
N ARG A 182 -1.69 1.27 12.99
CA ARG A 182 -3.04 1.18 13.52
C ARG A 182 -3.65 -0.15 13.14
N THR A 183 -3.95 -1.00 14.12
CA THR A 183 -4.43 -2.37 13.88
C THR A 183 -5.02 -2.98 15.14
N GLY A 184 -5.78 -4.06 14.99
CA GLY A 184 -6.20 -4.90 16.10
C GLY A 184 -5.05 -5.71 16.70
N SER A 185 -4.10 -6.16 15.88
CA SER A 185 -2.89 -6.85 16.35
C SER A 185 -1.69 -6.57 15.44
N ALA A 186 -0.49 -6.62 16.00
CA ALA A 186 0.75 -6.44 15.24
C ALA A 186 1.85 -7.41 15.69
N VAL A 187 2.62 -7.90 14.71
CA VAL A 187 3.88 -8.63 14.92
C VAL A 187 4.98 -7.81 14.27
N LEU A 188 5.93 -7.36 15.07
CA LEU A 188 7.04 -6.49 14.65
C LEU A 188 8.36 -7.25 14.81
N GLY A 189 8.71 -8.06 13.81
CA GLY A 189 9.93 -8.89 13.77
C GLY A 189 11.10 -8.25 13.04
N GLY A 190 10.83 -7.21 12.23
CA GLY A 190 11.79 -6.59 11.34
C GLY A 190 12.54 -5.39 11.94
N ASN A 191 13.21 -4.65 11.05
CA ASN A 191 13.99 -3.47 11.40
C ASN A 191 13.17 -2.20 11.17
N ILE A 192 12.73 -1.54 12.25
CA ILE A 192 11.88 -0.35 12.19
C ILE A 192 12.67 0.86 12.69
N ARG A 193 12.76 1.92 11.86
CA ARG A 193 13.53 3.14 12.15
C ARG A 193 12.76 4.39 11.73
N ALA A 194 12.57 5.33 12.65
CA ALA A 194 12.02 6.65 12.42
C ALA A 194 13.07 7.74 12.64
#